data_d6114387f3108e071d99019621e1a9b7
#
_entry.id   d6114387f3108e071d99019621e1a9b7
#
_cell.length_a   1.000
_cell.length_b   1.000
_cell.length_c   1.000
_cell.angle_alpha   90.00
_cell.angle_beta   90.00
_cell.angle_gamma   90.00
#
_symmetry.space_group_name_H-M   'P 1'
#
loop_
_entity.id
_entity.type
_entity.pdbx_description
1 polymer ?
#
loop_
_entity_poly.entity_id
_entity_poly.type
_entity_poly.pdbx_seq_one_letter_code
_entity_poly.pdbx_strand_id
1 'polypeptide(L)'
;MVFGRCLHRYSIADGIRDHNVLGFDPYMVTTYKDSEVRRAVALDKAKAESTEDALADPIKAKVFQHYMDKSEVPMGPMVDGAGNRISGIEDFLGRDQYGIDSPHPNMVVSDILEQFPVLSHAGKFHAMLATSSIPEAVNYYHLFKQQAPKLHVTALFDPNIDNNEGATDKEDALTEIITDYNEAFGKEFIIPTWPAMKKDISSRLSHKSPYGGIATN
;
A
#
# COMPACT_ATOMS: atom_id res chain seq x y z
N MET A 1 -16.65 12.65 -32.98
CA MET A 1 -15.37 11.95 -32.70
C MET A 1 -14.26 12.86 -33.15
N VAL A 2 -13.49 13.45 -32.24
CA VAL A 2 -12.51 14.50 -32.57
C VAL A 2 -11.18 13.91 -33.05
N PHE A 3 -10.88 12.68 -32.70
CA PHE A 3 -9.66 11.97 -33.08
C PHE A 3 -10.01 10.69 -33.83
N GLY A 4 -9.29 10.42 -34.92
CA GLY A 4 -9.43 9.21 -35.73
C GLY A 4 -8.97 7.92 -35.03
N ARG A 5 -8.79 6.83 -35.80
CA ARG A 5 -8.23 5.59 -35.28
C ARG A 5 -6.82 5.79 -34.74
N CYS A 6 -6.47 5.09 -33.68
CA CYS A 6 -5.10 5.01 -33.18
C CYS A 6 -4.18 4.48 -34.30
N LEU A 7 -3.25 5.33 -34.77
CA LEU A 7 -2.32 5.00 -35.85
C LEU A 7 -1.11 4.20 -35.35
N HIS A 8 -0.72 4.40 -34.10
CA HIS A 8 0.39 3.72 -33.47
C HIS A 8 0.13 3.58 -31.97
N ARG A 9 0.49 2.44 -31.40
CA ARG A 9 0.43 2.17 -29.96
C ARG A 9 1.77 1.63 -29.52
N TYR A 10 2.42 2.32 -28.58
CA TYR A 10 3.62 1.85 -27.91
C TYR A 10 3.27 1.57 -26.46
N SER A 11 3.31 0.31 -26.06
CA SER A 11 2.94 -0.15 -24.74
C SER A 11 4.17 -0.25 -23.81
N ILE A 12 3.95 -0.37 -22.51
CA ILE A 12 5.03 -0.66 -21.54
C ILE A 12 5.76 -1.96 -21.93
N ALA A 13 5.02 -2.98 -22.40
CA ALA A 13 5.61 -4.23 -22.85
C ALA A 13 6.56 -4.04 -24.06
N ASP A 14 6.20 -3.14 -24.98
CA ASP A 14 7.09 -2.76 -26.08
C ASP A 14 8.34 -2.04 -25.56
N GLY A 15 8.17 -1.13 -24.59
CA GLY A 15 9.28 -0.43 -23.95
C GLY A 15 10.24 -1.36 -23.20
N ILE A 16 9.74 -2.39 -22.55
CA ILE A 16 10.57 -3.42 -21.88
C ILE A 16 11.33 -4.25 -22.92
N ARG A 17 10.63 -4.72 -23.96
CA ARG A 17 11.23 -5.48 -25.07
C ARG A 17 12.34 -4.70 -25.76
N ASP A 18 12.14 -3.41 -25.97
CA ASP A 18 13.08 -2.52 -26.65
C ASP A 18 14.15 -1.96 -25.70
N HIS A 19 14.20 -2.42 -24.44
CA HIS A 19 15.13 -1.99 -23.37
C HIS A 19 15.06 -0.48 -23.02
N ASN A 20 13.95 0.18 -23.34
CA ASN A 20 13.69 1.57 -22.95
C ASN A 20 13.05 1.69 -21.55
N VAL A 21 12.49 0.60 -21.04
CA VAL A 21 11.90 0.48 -19.70
C VAL A 21 12.47 -0.78 -19.04
N LEU A 22 12.82 -0.68 -17.77
CA LEU A 22 13.24 -1.85 -17.00
C LEU A 22 12.05 -2.80 -16.78
N GLY A 23 12.32 -4.10 -16.83
CA GLY A 23 11.35 -5.11 -16.43
C GLY A 23 11.04 -5.01 -14.93
N PHE A 24 9.89 -5.50 -14.52
CA PHE A 24 9.50 -5.61 -13.13
C PHE A 24 8.74 -6.94 -12.90
N ASP A 25 8.92 -7.48 -11.72
CA ASP A 25 8.23 -8.68 -11.27
C ASP A 25 7.26 -8.29 -10.14
N PRO A 26 5.94 -8.36 -10.37
CA PRO A 26 4.98 -8.07 -9.31
C PRO A 26 4.98 -9.20 -8.28
N TYR A 27 5.23 -8.86 -7.02
CA TYR A 27 5.09 -9.77 -5.89
C TYR A 27 3.80 -9.45 -5.14
N MET A 28 2.85 -10.37 -5.18
CA MET A 28 1.53 -10.19 -4.56
C MET A 28 1.51 -10.82 -3.18
N VAL A 29 1.21 -10.02 -2.17
CA VAL A 29 1.08 -10.46 -0.77
C VAL A 29 -0.35 -10.31 -0.31
N THR A 30 -0.87 -11.30 0.40
CA THR A 30 -2.18 -11.26 1.06
C THR A 30 -1.97 -11.35 2.57
N THR A 31 -2.47 -10.37 3.32
CA THR A 31 -2.42 -10.35 4.78
C THR A 31 -3.48 -11.25 5.42
N TYR A 32 -4.56 -11.52 4.71
CA TYR A 32 -5.65 -12.40 5.13
C TYR A 32 -5.82 -13.54 4.13
N LYS A 33 -6.25 -14.72 4.61
CA LYS A 33 -6.59 -15.81 3.71
C LYS A 33 -7.91 -15.51 3.00
N ASP A 34 -7.91 -15.59 1.68
CA ASP A 34 -9.11 -15.36 0.84
C ASP A 34 -10.34 -16.13 1.33
N SER A 35 -10.15 -17.38 1.77
CA SER A 35 -11.24 -18.20 2.29
C SER A 35 -11.84 -17.68 3.58
N GLU A 36 -11.07 -17.05 4.44
CA GLU A 36 -11.53 -16.48 5.70
C GLU A 36 -12.28 -15.18 5.46
N VAL A 37 -11.70 -14.32 4.60
CA VAL A 37 -12.33 -13.06 4.19
C VAL A 37 -13.66 -13.33 3.48
N ARG A 38 -13.68 -14.26 2.53
CA ARG A 38 -14.88 -14.68 1.80
C ARG A 38 -15.96 -15.19 2.74
N ARG A 39 -15.59 -16.05 3.69
CA ARG A 39 -16.53 -16.59 4.68
C ARG A 39 -17.13 -15.49 5.55
N ALA A 40 -16.33 -14.55 6.01
CA ALA A 40 -16.81 -13.42 6.82
C ALA A 40 -17.84 -12.58 6.05
N VAL A 41 -17.57 -12.25 4.79
CA VAL A 41 -18.53 -11.54 3.92
C VAL A 41 -19.78 -12.38 3.67
N ALA A 42 -19.63 -13.68 3.40
CA ALA A 42 -20.76 -14.57 3.16
C ALA A 42 -21.70 -14.69 4.37
N LEU A 43 -21.14 -14.74 5.59
CA LEU A 43 -21.91 -14.75 6.84
C LEU A 43 -22.63 -13.41 7.05
N ASP A 44 -21.95 -12.28 6.85
CA ASP A 44 -22.59 -10.96 6.95
C ASP A 44 -23.76 -10.81 5.99
N LYS A 45 -23.57 -11.20 4.74
CA LYS A 45 -24.63 -11.12 3.71
C LYS A 45 -25.80 -12.08 3.98
N ALA A 46 -25.51 -13.25 4.53
CA ALA A 46 -26.53 -14.21 4.95
C ALA A 46 -27.23 -13.84 6.26
N LYS A 47 -26.73 -12.79 6.97
CA LYS A 47 -27.19 -12.44 8.31
C LYS A 47 -27.12 -13.62 9.27
N ALA A 48 -25.99 -14.32 9.25
CA ALA A 48 -25.73 -15.52 10.03
C ALA A 48 -24.54 -15.31 10.97
N GLU A 49 -24.64 -15.85 12.19
CA GLU A 49 -23.56 -15.75 13.18
C GLU A 49 -22.48 -16.83 12.98
N SER A 50 -22.83 -17.94 12.37
CA SER A 50 -21.93 -19.05 12.08
C SER A 50 -22.28 -19.74 10.77
N THR A 51 -21.37 -20.58 10.28
CA THR A 51 -21.62 -21.41 9.09
C THR A 51 -22.78 -22.38 9.32
N GLU A 52 -22.89 -22.91 10.53
CA GLU A 52 -23.99 -23.82 10.92
C GLU A 52 -25.32 -23.09 10.90
N ASP A 53 -25.40 -21.86 11.45
CA ASP A 53 -26.58 -21.00 11.38
C ASP A 53 -26.94 -20.68 9.93
N ALA A 54 -25.95 -20.34 9.11
CA ALA A 54 -26.18 -20.06 7.69
C ALA A 54 -26.75 -21.25 6.94
N LEU A 55 -26.31 -22.48 7.24
CA LEU A 55 -26.78 -23.70 6.55
C LEU A 55 -28.05 -24.28 7.10
N ALA A 56 -28.48 -23.91 8.32
CA ALA A 56 -29.73 -24.38 8.93
C ALA A 56 -30.94 -23.75 8.31
N ASP A 57 -30.84 -22.56 7.74
CA ASP A 57 -31.96 -21.86 7.08
C ASP A 57 -31.78 -21.88 5.55
N PRO A 58 -32.72 -22.38 4.77
CA PRO A 58 -32.62 -22.49 3.32
C PRO A 58 -32.37 -21.14 2.60
N ILE A 59 -32.87 -20.02 3.13
CA ILE A 59 -32.72 -18.69 2.54
C ILE A 59 -31.30 -18.20 2.84
N LYS A 60 -30.86 -18.29 4.08
CA LYS A 60 -29.52 -17.95 4.49
C LYS A 60 -28.48 -18.81 3.75
N ALA A 61 -28.74 -20.12 3.64
CA ALA A 61 -27.84 -21.06 2.96
C ALA A 61 -27.59 -20.67 1.49
N LYS A 62 -28.67 -20.29 0.78
CA LYS A 62 -28.54 -19.85 -0.62
C LYS A 62 -27.66 -18.60 -0.75
N VAL A 63 -27.82 -17.61 0.13
CA VAL A 63 -27.00 -16.39 0.14
C VAL A 63 -25.55 -16.72 0.50
N PHE A 64 -25.35 -17.50 1.55
CA PHE A 64 -24.02 -17.91 1.99
C PHE A 64 -23.26 -18.65 0.88
N GLN A 65 -23.88 -19.63 0.23
CA GLN A 65 -23.28 -20.40 -0.85
C GLN A 65 -22.92 -19.53 -2.05
N HIS A 66 -23.79 -18.58 -2.42
CA HIS A 66 -23.51 -17.62 -3.49
C HIS A 66 -22.21 -16.85 -3.25
N TYR A 67 -22.02 -16.28 -2.06
CA TYR A 67 -20.80 -15.54 -1.75
C TYR A 67 -19.58 -16.45 -1.53
N MET A 68 -19.75 -17.70 -1.17
CA MET A 68 -18.67 -18.67 -1.08
C MET A 68 -18.21 -19.20 -2.44
N ASP A 69 -19.04 -19.14 -3.47
CA ASP A 69 -18.71 -19.60 -4.81
C ASP A 69 -17.81 -18.60 -5.53
N LYS A 70 -16.58 -19.03 -5.82
CA LYS A 70 -15.57 -18.20 -6.51
C LYS A 70 -15.94 -17.91 -7.98
N SER A 71 -16.80 -18.70 -8.58
CA SER A 71 -17.25 -18.52 -9.96
C SER A 71 -18.38 -17.48 -10.06
N GLU A 72 -19.16 -17.30 -9.00
CA GLU A 72 -20.25 -16.33 -8.96
C GLU A 72 -19.78 -14.97 -8.44
N VAL A 73 -18.98 -14.95 -7.38
CA VAL A 73 -18.43 -13.73 -6.79
C VAL A 73 -16.91 -13.77 -6.79
N PRO A 74 -16.22 -12.98 -7.63
CA PRO A 74 -14.76 -12.90 -7.65
C PRO A 74 -14.22 -12.29 -6.34
N MET A 75 -12.91 -12.40 -6.09
CA MET A 75 -12.29 -11.76 -4.93
C MET A 75 -12.27 -10.24 -5.08
N GLY A 76 -11.61 -9.74 -6.09
CA GLY A 76 -11.62 -8.32 -6.45
C GLY A 76 -12.72 -7.97 -7.46
N PRO A 77 -13.09 -6.70 -7.61
CA PRO A 77 -14.06 -6.27 -8.61
C PRO A 77 -13.55 -6.54 -10.03
N MET A 78 -14.45 -6.93 -10.92
CA MET A 78 -14.15 -7.21 -12.32
C MET A 78 -15.04 -6.38 -13.25
N VAL A 79 -14.66 -6.34 -14.51
CA VAL A 79 -15.49 -5.77 -15.59
C VAL A 79 -15.83 -6.89 -16.55
N ASP A 80 -17.11 -7.09 -16.83
CA ASP A 80 -17.56 -8.10 -17.78
C ASP A 80 -17.28 -7.72 -19.24
N GLY A 81 -17.53 -8.64 -20.16
CA GLY A 81 -17.32 -8.40 -21.60
C GLY A 81 -18.20 -7.29 -22.19
N ALA A 82 -19.24 -6.85 -21.48
CA ALA A 82 -20.14 -5.75 -21.86
C ALA A 82 -19.74 -4.41 -21.22
N GLY A 83 -18.71 -4.39 -20.36
CA GLY A 83 -18.22 -3.19 -19.68
C GLY A 83 -18.92 -2.91 -18.33
N ASN A 84 -19.74 -3.81 -17.82
CA ASN A 84 -20.39 -3.65 -16.52
C ASN A 84 -19.45 -4.09 -15.40
N ARG A 85 -19.47 -3.33 -14.29
CA ARG A 85 -18.71 -3.67 -13.09
C ARG A 85 -19.43 -4.80 -12.32
N ILE A 86 -18.69 -5.88 -12.07
CA ILE A 86 -19.10 -6.96 -11.17
C ILE A 86 -18.39 -6.74 -9.85
N SER A 87 -19.17 -6.64 -8.76
CA SER A 87 -18.60 -6.49 -7.42
C SER A 87 -17.92 -7.77 -6.96
N GLY A 88 -16.76 -7.61 -6.34
CA GLY A 88 -16.04 -8.70 -5.68
C GLY A 88 -16.25 -8.72 -4.17
N ILE A 89 -15.70 -9.73 -3.51
CA ILE A 89 -15.71 -9.86 -2.04
C ILE A 89 -15.12 -8.61 -1.38
N GLU A 90 -14.04 -8.05 -1.95
CA GLU A 90 -13.35 -6.87 -1.42
C GLU A 90 -14.24 -5.62 -1.36
N ASP A 91 -15.23 -5.50 -2.23
CA ASP A 91 -16.18 -4.39 -2.21
C ASP A 91 -17.10 -4.40 -0.97
N PHE A 92 -17.19 -5.53 -0.29
CA PHE A 92 -18.04 -5.73 0.89
C PHE A 92 -17.27 -5.70 2.20
N LEU A 93 -15.95 -5.56 2.13
CA LEU A 93 -15.11 -5.43 3.32
C LEU A 93 -15.25 -4.02 3.89
N GLY A 94 -15.43 -3.95 5.22
CA GLY A 94 -15.39 -2.68 5.93
C GLY A 94 -13.99 -2.06 5.85
N ARG A 95 -13.93 -0.73 5.90
CA ARG A 95 -12.64 -0.02 6.02
C ARG A 95 -11.85 -0.46 7.24
N ASP A 96 -12.53 -0.92 8.27
CA ASP A 96 -11.94 -1.38 9.53
C ASP A 96 -11.02 -2.59 9.36
N GLN A 97 -11.21 -3.39 8.32
CA GLN A 97 -10.40 -4.59 8.08
C GLN A 97 -9.01 -4.29 7.53
N TYR A 98 -8.89 -3.20 6.77
CA TYR A 98 -7.63 -2.71 6.19
C TYR A 98 -7.25 -1.32 6.71
N GLY A 99 -7.99 -0.81 7.71
CA GLY A 99 -7.76 0.49 8.31
C GLY A 99 -6.50 0.54 9.17
N ILE A 100 -6.15 1.75 9.56
CA ILE A 100 -4.95 2.05 10.38
C ILE A 100 -4.99 1.29 11.72
N ASP A 101 -6.18 1.14 12.30
CA ASP A 101 -6.39 0.48 13.60
C ASP A 101 -6.53 -1.04 13.50
N SER A 102 -6.50 -1.60 12.30
CA SER A 102 -6.59 -3.04 12.07
C SER A 102 -5.21 -3.72 12.23
N PRO A 103 -5.15 -5.06 12.33
CA PRO A 103 -3.89 -5.79 12.29
C PRO A 103 -3.14 -5.70 10.95
N HIS A 104 -3.82 -5.28 9.87
CA HIS A 104 -3.27 -5.25 8.51
C HIS A 104 -1.95 -4.48 8.38
N PRO A 105 -1.80 -3.23 8.87
CA PRO A 105 -0.55 -2.49 8.72
C PRO A 105 0.65 -3.18 9.38
N ASN A 106 0.43 -3.81 10.56
CA ASN A 106 1.48 -4.59 11.22
C ASN A 106 1.91 -5.81 10.40
N MET A 107 0.95 -6.51 9.78
CA MET A 107 1.24 -7.66 8.92
C MET A 107 2.01 -7.24 7.67
N VAL A 108 1.65 -6.11 7.06
CA VAL A 108 2.36 -5.54 5.91
C VAL A 108 3.80 -5.19 6.28
N VAL A 109 4.02 -4.49 7.40
CA VAL A 109 5.37 -4.13 7.84
C VAL A 109 6.21 -5.37 8.13
N SER A 110 5.64 -6.38 8.80
CA SER A 110 6.34 -7.63 9.09
C SER A 110 6.77 -8.35 7.81
N ASP A 111 5.89 -8.45 6.80
CA ASP A 111 6.23 -9.07 5.51
C ASP A 111 7.32 -8.28 4.77
N ILE A 112 7.20 -6.95 4.73
CA ILE A 112 8.23 -6.09 4.12
C ILE A 112 9.58 -6.31 4.79
N LEU A 113 9.63 -6.31 6.12
CA LEU A 113 10.88 -6.49 6.87
C LEU A 113 11.51 -7.87 6.67
N GLU A 114 10.68 -8.91 6.53
CA GLU A 114 11.15 -10.26 6.22
C GLU A 114 11.78 -10.35 4.82
N GLN A 115 11.15 -9.69 3.83
CA GLN A 115 11.60 -9.73 2.43
C GLN A 115 12.72 -8.72 2.13
N PHE A 116 12.81 -7.62 2.88
CA PHE A 116 13.70 -6.51 2.59
C PHE A 116 15.18 -6.89 2.44
N PRO A 117 15.78 -7.77 3.27
CA PRO A 117 17.19 -8.15 3.10
C PRO A 117 17.47 -8.80 1.73
N VAL A 118 16.53 -9.57 1.23
CA VAL A 118 16.64 -10.25 -0.09
C VAL A 118 16.39 -9.26 -1.22
N LEU A 119 15.26 -8.54 -1.18
CA LEU A 119 14.84 -7.65 -2.23
C LEU A 119 15.74 -6.41 -2.36
N SER A 120 16.30 -5.93 -1.25
CA SER A 120 17.26 -4.83 -1.25
C SER A 120 18.69 -5.26 -1.62
N HIS A 121 18.93 -6.53 -1.92
CA HIS A 121 20.28 -7.09 -2.11
C HIS A 121 21.23 -6.74 -0.96
N ALA A 122 20.83 -7.04 0.27
CA ALA A 122 21.55 -6.72 1.50
C ALA A 122 21.77 -5.20 1.68
N GLY A 123 20.75 -4.38 1.43
CA GLY A 123 20.77 -2.94 1.63
C GLY A 123 21.42 -2.13 0.50
N LYS A 124 21.69 -2.73 -0.66
CA LYS A 124 22.18 -1.99 -1.83
C LYS A 124 21.11 -1.14 -2.51
N PHE A 125 19.85 -1.51 -2.35
CA PHE A 125 18.71 -0.82 -2.94
C PHE A 125 17.77 -0.31 -1.86
N HIS A 126 17.19 0.85 -2.11
CA HIS A 126 16.14 1.42 -1.28
C HIS A 126 14.78 0.84 -1.64
N ALA A 127 13.83 0.99 -0.71
CA ALA A 127 12.43 0.69 -0.95
C ALA A 127 11.58 1.96 -0.81
N MET A 128 10.44 1.98 -1.51
CA MET A 128 9.42 3.01 -1.38
C MET A 128 8.07 2.33 -1.13
N LEU A 129 7.41 2.73 -0.04
CA LEU A 129 6.04 2.33 0.26
C LEU A 129 5.10 3.49 -0.08
N ALA A 130 4.19 3.27 -1.03
CA ALA A 130 3.14 4.22 -1.34
C ALA A 130 1.90 3.92 -0.50
N THR A 131 1.31 4.95 0.10
CA THR A 131 0.13 4.86 0.96
C THR A 131 -1.02 5.67 0.38
N SER A 132 -2.24 5.41 0.82
CA SER A 132 -3.43 6.08 0.32
C SER A 132 -3.68 7.45 0.98
N SER A 133 -3.07 7.70 2.15
CA SER A 133 -3.29 8.92 2.92
C SER A 133 -2.08 9.30 3.77
N ILE A 134 -2.04 10.54 4.24
CA ILE A 134 -0.99 11.02 5.17
C ILE A 134 -1.06 10.29 6.52
N PRO A 135 -2.23 10.12 7.17
CA PRO A 135 -2.31 9.34 8.41
C PRO A 135 -1.79 7.92 8.25
N GLU A 136 -2.06 7.27 7.12
CA GLU A 136 -1.53 5.94 6.83
C GLU A 136 0.00 5.95 6.68
N ALA A 137 0.57 6.94 5.99
CA ALA A 137 2.02 7.10 5.86
C ALA A 137 2.70 7.28 7.21
N VAL A 138 2.13 8.09 8.09
CA VAL A 138 2.63 8.32 9.46
C VAL A 138 2.53 7.06 10.30
N ASN A 139 1.41 6.32 10.21
CA ASN A 139 1.25 5.06 10.91
C ASN A 139 2.31 4.03 10.49
N TYR A 140 2.53 3.85 9.18
CA TYR A 140 3.60 2.98 8.69
C TYR A 140 4.99 3.44 9.14
N TYR A 141 5.24 4.74 9.13
CA TYR A 141 6.50 5.30 9.64
C TYR A 141 6.76 4.90 11.10
N HIS A 142 5.76 5.04 11.98
CA HIS A 142 5.86 4.64 13.38
C HIS A 142 6.06 3.12 13.53
N LEU A 143 5.32 2.31 12.76
CA LEU A 143 5.46 0.86 12.80
C LEU A 143 6.85 0.39 12.38
N PHE A 144 7.43 0.98 11.34
CA PHE A 144 8.81 0.68 10.95
C PHE A 144 9.82 1.09 12.02
N LYS A 145 9.66 2.26 12.62
CA LYS A 145 10.53 2.68 13.75
C LYS A 145 10.46 1.70 14.92
N GLN A 146 9.26 1.22 15.22
CA GLN A 146 9.07 0.27 16.32
C GLN A 146 9.66 -1.11 16.02
N GLN A 147 9.39 -1.65 14.82
CA GLN A 147 9.79 -3.01 14.47
C GLN A 147 11.23 -3.13 13.95
N ALA A 148 11.77 -2.07 13.38
CA ALA A 148 13.12 -2.04 12.81
C ALA A 148 13.88 -0.74 13.16
N PRO A 149 14.21 -0.49 14.44
CA PRO A 149 14.81 0.76 14.89
C PRO A 149 16.19 1.05 14.31
N LYS A 150 16.83 0.09 13.68
CA LYS A 150 18.12 0.25 13.00
C LYS A 150 17.98 0.60 11.52
N LEU A 151 16.79 0.49 10.96
CA LEU A 151 16.52 0.84 9.59
C LEU A 151 16.26 2.34 9.49
N HIS A 152 16.92 3.03 8.58
CA HIS A 152 16.64 4.43 8.32
C HIS A 152 15.37 4.56 7.49
N VAL A 153 14.30 4.94 8.14
CA VAL A 153 12.97 5.15 7.53
C VAL A 153 12.61 6.61 7.62
N THR A 154 12.01 7.15 6.57
CA THR A 154 11.44 8.49 6.56
C THR A 154 10.12 8.49 5.80
N ALA A 155 9.25 9.45 6.05
CA ALA A 155 8.02 9.62 5.31
C ALA A 155 8.04 10.95 4.53
N LEU A 156 7.48 10.94 3.33
CA LEU A 156 7.34 12.12 2.48
C LEU A 156 5.88 12.35 2.13
N PHE A 157 5.36 13.51 2.42
CA PHE A 157 4.03 13.94 2.03
C PHE A 157 4.00 15.43 1.74
N ASP A 158 2.93 15.92 1.11
CA ASP A 158 2.71 17.35 0.96
C ASP A 158 1.86 17.85 2.13
N PRO A 159 2.41 18.69 3.04
CA PRO A 159 1.67 19.19 4.19
C PRO A 159 0.50 20.11 3.80
N ASN A 160 0.49 20.64 2.56
CA ASN A 160 -0.58 21.50 2.06
C ASN A 160 -1.79 20.72 1.53
N ILE A 161 -1.65 19.40 1.34
CA ILE A 161 -2.80 18.57 0.96
C ILE A 161 -3.67 18.35 2.19
N ASP A 162 -4.86 18.91 2.14
CA ASP A 162 -5.86 18.72 3.17
C ASP A 162 -6.65 17.44 2.90
N ASN A 163 -6.32 16.39 3.64
CA ASN A 163 -7.05 15.11 3.61
C ASN A 163 -8.18 15.07 4.65
N ASN A 164 -8.65 16.22 5.12
CA ASN A 164 -9.82 16.44 6.00
C ASN A 164 -9.80 15.75 7.38
N GLU A 165 -8.75 15.03 7.76
CA GLU A 165 -8.66 14.38 9.06
C GLU A 165 -7.29 14.67 9.71
N GLY A 166 -7.28 15.38 10.85
CA GLY A 166 -6.11 15.50 11.74
C GLY A 166 -5.05 16.53 11.34
N ALA A 167 -5.41 17.80 11.18
CA ALA A 167 -4.44 18.87 10.89
C ALA A 167 -3.33 19.00 11.97
N THR A 168 -3.68 18.81 13.24
CA THR A 168 -2.73 18.87 14.36
C THR A 168 -1.72 17.73 14.32
N ASP A 169 -2.18 16.52 13.98
CA ASP A 169 -1.33 15.34 13.93
C ASP A 169 -0.30 15.39 12.79
N LYS A 170 -0.57 16.15 11.72
CA LYS A 170 0.35 16.34 10.59
C LYS A 170 1.59 17.16 10.95
N GLU A 171 1.41 18.25 11.72
CA GLU A 171 2.54 19.11 12.11
C GLU A 171 3.45 18.39 13.12
N ASP A 172 2.86 17.66 14.06
CA ASP A 172 3.59 16.86 15.03
C ASP A 172 4.39 15.76 14.35
N ALA A 173 3.75 15.00 13.44
CA ALA A 173 4.40 13.97 12.65
C ALA A 173 5.51 14.55 11.76
N LEU A 174 5.29 15.71 11.13
CA LEU A 174 6.31 16.37 10.32
C LEU A 174 7.51 16.79 11.16
N THR A 175 7.28 17.32 12.36
CA THR A 175 8.33 17.71 13.30
C THR A 175 9.15 16.49 13.74
N GLU A 176 8.48 15.37 14.06
CA GLU A 176 9.15 14.11 14.41
C GLU A 176 10.02 13.60 13.26
N ILE A 177 9.46 13.50 12.04
CA ILE A 177 10.17 13.02 10.86
C ILE A 177 11.40 13.87 10.56
N ILE A 178 11.30 15.20 10.68
CA ILE A 178 12.44 16.12 10.48
C ILE A 178 13.50 15.91 11.55
N THR A 179 13.09 15.78 12.81
CA THR A 179 14.00 15.56 13.93
C THR A 179 14.78 14.26 13.75
N ASP A 180 14.10 13.18 13.49
CA ASP A 180 14.72 11.87 13.26
C ASP A 180 15.69 11.89 12.07
N TYR A 181 15.32 12.55 10.97
CA TYR A 181 16.18 12.70 9.82
C TYR A 181 17.43 13.51 10.15
N ASN A 182 17.28 14.60 10.89
CA ASN A 182 18.40 15.43 11.33
C ASN A 182 19.38 14.63 12.20
N GLU A 183 18.86 13.86 13.15
CA GLU A 183 19.67 13.02 14.03
C GLU A 183 20.40 11.93 13.25
N ALA A 184 19.70 11.24 12.36
CA ALA A 184 20.26 10.14 11.57
C ALA A 184 21.37 10.59 10.62
N PHE A 185 21.28 11.81 10.08
CA PHE A 185 22.17 12.26 9.01
C PHE A 185 22.98 13.54 9.33
N GLY A 186 22.96 14.01 10.57
CA GLY A 186 23.69 15.20 11.01
C GLY A 186 23.25 16.46 10.24
N LYS A 187 21.93 16.64 10.10
CA LYS A 187 21.33 17.78 9.41
C LYS A 187 20.61 18.71 10.39
N GLU A 188 20.19 19.88 9.90
CA GLU A 188 19.51 20.89 10.70
C GLU A 188 18.28 21.44 9.94
N PHE A 189 17.48 20.55 9.36
CA PHE A 189 16.24 20.94 8.70
C PHE A 189 15.16 21.33 9.73
N ILE A 190 14.30 22.22 9.31
CA ILE A 190 13.12 22.67 10.06
C ILE A 190 11.91 22.68 9.12
N ILE A 191 10.69 22.83 9.62
CA ILE A 191 9.47 22.84 8.81
C ILE A 191 9.55 23.78 7.62
N PRO A 192 10.02 25.04 7.74
CA PRO A 192 10.18 25.94 6.59
C PRO A 192 11.16 25.42 5.53
N THR A 193 12.12 24.58 5.90
CA THR A 193 13.10 24.01 4.98
C THR A 193 12.73 22.60 4.48
N TRP A 194 11.50 22.14 4.72
CA TRP A 194 10.97 20.85 4.23
C TRP A 194 11.23 20.59 2.73
N PRO A 195 11.06 21.58 1.82
CA PRO A 195 11.42 21.36 0.41
C PRO A 195 12.90 21.01 0.18
N ALA A 196 13.80 21.57 0.98
CA ALA A 196 15.22 21.27 0.91
C ALA A 196 15.52 19.86 1.44
N MET A 197 14.86 19.43 2.52
CA MET A 197 14.95 18.06 3.03
C MET A 197 14.44 17.04 2.00
N LYS A 198 13.28 17.28 1.35
CA LYS A 198 12.80 16.42 0.25
C LYS A 198 13.82 16.29 -0.87
N LYS A 199 14.52 17.36 -1.22
CA LYS A 199 15.58 17.33 -2.23
C LYS A 199 16.79 16.52 -1.76
N ASP A 200 17.18 16.64 -0.49
CA ASP A 200 18.28 15.86 0.11
C ASP A 200 17.96 14.37 0.08
N ILE A 201 16.76 13.97 0.52
CA ILE A 201 16.27 12.58 0.46
C ILE A 201 16.28 12.07 -0.99
N SER A 202 15.73 12.82 -1.94
CA SER A 202 15.73 12.44 -3.35
C SER A 202 17.12 12.25 -3.92
N SER A 203 18.07 13.10 -3.51
CA SER A 203 19.47 12.99 -3.94
C SER A 203 20.17 11.77 -3.34
N ARG A 204 19.83 11.41 -2.09
CA ARG A 204 20.28 10.18 -1.43
C ARG A 204 19.79 8.94 -2.15
N LEU A 205 18.47 8.84 -2.34
CA LEU A 205 17.82 7.71 -3.00
C LEU A 205 18.32 7.50 -4.45
N SER A 206 18.64 8.58 -5.15
CA SER A 206 19.14 8.51 -6.52
C SER A 206 20.66 8.48 -6.65
N HIS A 207 21.40 8.36 -5.53
CA HIS A 207 22.86 8.37 -5.46
C HIS A 207 23.50 9.56 -6.21
N LYS A 208 22.81 10.71 -6.23
CA LYS A 208 23.35 11.94 -6.82
C LYS A 208 24.29 12.64 -5.85
N SER A 209 25.18 13.49 -6.40
CA SER A 209 26.04 14.33 -5.56
C SER A 209 25.23 15.07 -4.47
N PRO A 210 25.72 15.08 -3.20
CA PRO A 210 27.00 14.57 -2.71
C PRO A 210 27.04 13.07 -2.37
N TYR A 211 25.95 12.32 -2.58
CA TYR A 211 25.76 10.95 -2.10
C TYR A 211 26.18 9.86 -3.10
N GLY A 212 26.76 10.24 -4.23
CA GLY A 212 27.25 9.28 -5.22
C GLY A 212 28.34 8.36 -4.64
N GLY A 213 28.08 7.03 -4.70
CA GLY A 213 29.01 6.02 -4.21
C GLY A 213 28.96 5.72 -2.71
N ILE A 214 28.05 6.34 -1.94
CA ILE A 214 27.82 6.03 -0.54
C ILE A 214 26.72 4.97 -0.45
N ALA A 215 27.01 3.83 0.20
CA ALA A 215 25.96 2.91 0.63
C ALA A 215 25.11 3.63 1.68
N THR A 216 23.89 3.96 1.33
CA THR A 216 22.94 4.65 2.19
C THR A 216 21.97 3.60 2.77
N ASN A 217 22.44 2.85 3.75
CA ASN A 217 21.59 1.97 4.54
C ASN A 217 20.90 2.74 5.64
#